data_79f143805501c9a0911ccefd4f38b83f
#
_entry.id   79f143805501c9a0911ccefd4f38b83f
#
_cell.length_a   1.000
_cell.length_b   1.000
_cell.length_c   1.000
_cell.angle_alpha   90.00
_cell.angle_beta   90.00
_cell.angle_gamma   90.00
#
_symmetry.space_group_name_H-M   'P 1'
#
loop_
_entity.id
_entity.type
_entity.pdbx_description
1 polymer ?
#
loop_
_entity_poly.entity_id
_entity_poly.type
_entity_poly.pdbx_seq_one_letter_code
_entity_poly.pdbx_strand_id
1 'polypeptide(L)'
;QNSKTYRVQKDNIAGNLNIENRFVKKGEIIIALKDGKNIVADFEGKIGKREIAQGVLGSNSLIITLDDLKKIVIDIKIPENYVGILKPGLKAEIINSAFNVTFKGKVESISSRIDPSTRSILARIIVDNSNFKIIPGQLMTVKVIYDEINQIGVPESAVTIQGNTAFVYVVNADIVEKKNIKIGKRNFGKVSIISGIKEGDIVISEGISKVRNKSKVKIINP
;
A
#
# COMPACT_ATOMS: atom_id res chain seq x y z
N GLN A 1 11.29 4.53 10.79
CA GLN A 1 11.40 5.99 10.67
C GLN A 1 12.30 6.49 11.80
N ASN A 2 13.39 7.15 11.47
CA ASN A 2 14.22 7.83 12.47
C ASN A 2 13.61 9.21 12.72
N SER A 3 13.36 9.50 13.98
CA SER A 3 12.92 10.82 14.44
C SER A 3 13.76 11.24 15.61
N LYS A 4 14.25 12.47 15.61
CA LYS A 4 15.02 13.04 16.71
C LYS A 4 14.38 14.33 17.17
N THR A 5 14.26 14.45 18.49
CA THR A 5 13.70 15.63 19.14
C THR A 5 14.83 16.48 19.73
N TYR A 6 14.85 17.75 19.40
CA TYR A 6 15.76 18.74 19.96
C TYR A 6 14.98 19.66 20.89
N ARG A 7 15.56 19.95 22.06
CA ARG A 7 15.00 20.90 23.06
C ARG A 7 15.94 22.05 23.23
N VAL A 8 15.42 23.26 23.15
CA VAL A 8 16.20 24.49 23.23
C VAL A 8 15.46 25.52 24.06
N GLN A 9 16.19 26.25 24.91
CA GLN A 9 15.66 27.42 25.61
C GLN A 9 15.50 28.58 24.62
N LYS A 10 14.32 29.20 24.56
CA LYS A 10 14.01 30.30 23.64
C LYS A 10 14.99 31.47 23.76
N ASP A 11 15.39 31.79 25.00
CA ASP A 11 16.26 32.92 25.30
C ASP A 11 17.68 32.75 24.74
N ASN A 12 18.08 31.49 24.46
CA ASN A 12 19.39 31.16 23.89
C ASN A 12 19.41 31.14 22.36
N ILE A 13 18.29 31.40 21.70
CA ILE A 13 18.21 31.34 20.22
C ILE A 13 18.71 32.67 19.64
N ALA A 14 19.63 32.56 18.69
CA ALA A 14 20.15 33.69 17.94
C ALA A 14 19.36 33.84 16.62
N GLY A 15 18.48 34.84 16.53
CA GLY A 15 17.75 35.19 15.31
C GLY A 15 16.35 34.62 15.19
N ASN A 16 15.75 34.79 14.00
CA ASN A 16 14.39 34.34 13.70
C ASN A 16 14.32 32.86 13.35
N LEU A 17 13.38 32.14 13.96
CA LEU A 17 13.12 30.72 13.76
C LEU A 17 12.12 30.50 12.65
N ASN A 18 12.52 30.63 11.40
CA ASN A 18 11.68 30.26 10.25
C ASN A 18 12.17 28.94 9.63
N ILE A 19 12.09 27.85 10.41
CA ILE A 19 12.72 26.57 10.09
C ILE A 19 11.72 25.43 9.89
N GLU A 20 10.43 25.64 10.19
CA GLU A 20 9.40 24.62 10.09
C GLU A 20 9.23 24.13 8.65
N ASN A 21 9.00 22.83 8.49
CA ASN A 21 8.78 22.17 7.19
C ASN A 21 9.97 22.24 6.20
N ARG A 22 11.16 22.69 6.64
CA ARG A 22 12.36 22.75 5.82
C ARG A 22 13.05 21.37 5.75
N PHE A 23 13.56 21.01 4.59
CA PHE A 23 14.50 19.91 4.46
C PHE A 23 15.90 20.38 4.81
N VAL A 24 16.62 19.57 5.58
CA VAL A 24 18.01 19.83 5.97
C VAL A 24 18.88 18.62 5.66
N LYS A 25 20.13 18.88 5.32
CA LYS A 25 21.14 17.84 5.13
C LYS A 25 21.82 17.53 6.45
N LYS A 26 22.42 16.35 6.58
CA LYS A 26 23.24 16.01 7.72
C LYS A 26 24.36 17.07 7.92
N GLY A 27 24.52 17.55 9.16
CA GLY A 27 25.48 18.56 9.52
C GLY A 27 25.04 20.01 9.26
N GLU A 28 23.88 20.23 8.65
CA GLU A 28 23.34 21.58 8.44
C GLU A 28 22.82 22.16 9.77
N ILE A 29 23.04 23.46 9.97
CA ILE A 29 22.59 24.15 11.19
C ILE A 29 21.05 24.27 11.16
N ILE A 30 20.41 23.67 12.15
CA ILE A 30 18.97 23.80 12.38
C ILE A 30 18.67 25.08 13.18
N ILE A 31 19.43 25.31 14.27
CA ILE A 31 19.25 26.47 15.16
C ILE A 31 20.62 27.00 15.50
N ALA A 32 20.79 28.31 15.34
CA ALA A 32 21.93 29.02 15.86
C ALA A 32 21.63 29.47 17.29
N LEU A 33 22.58 29.26 18.23
CA LEU A 33 22.46 29.63 19.61
C LEU A 33 23.38 30.82 19.94
N LYS A 34 22.96 31.64 20.89
CA LYS A 34 23.73 32.84 21.35
C LYS A 34 25.06 32.46 21.98
N ASP A 35 25.14 31.27 22.58
CA ASP A 35 26.36 30.73 23.18
C ASP A 35 27.34 30.12 22.16
N GLY A 36 27.02 30.22 20.89
CA GLY A 36 27.81 29.66 19.77
C GLY A 36 27.69 28.17 19.58
N LYS A 37 26.95 27.47 20.41
CA LYS A 37 26.67 26.03 20.27
C LYS A 37 25.48 25.83 19.35
N ASN A 38 25.73 25.71 18.05
CA ASN A 38 24.68 25.48 17.08
C ASN A 38 24.10 24.07 17.18
N ILE A 39 22.79 23.95 16.99
CA ILE A 39 22.13 22.67 16.81
C ILE A 39 22.21 22.31 15.33
N VAL A 40 22.81 21.16 15.05
CA VAL A 40 23.01 20.64 13.69
C VAL A 40 22.17 19.41 13.46
N ALA A 41 21.79 19.15 12.21
CA ALA A 41 21.06 17.97 11.81
C ALA A 41 21.95 16.72 11.91
N ASP A 42 21.55 15.72 12.68
CA ASP A 42 22.28 14.46 12.82
C ASP A 42 22.15 13.58 11.57
N PHE A 43 21.09 13.76 10.82
CA PHE A 43 20.81 13.07 9.55
C PHE A 43 20.03 14.00 8.62
N GLU A 44 19.92 13.59 7.35
CA GLU A 44 19.11 14.31 6.37
C GLU A 44 17.63 14.04 6.63
N GLY A 45 16.81 15.09 6.71
CA GLY A 45 15.40 14.95 7.03
C GLY A 45 14.60 16.23 6.89
N LYS A 46 13.34 16.13 7.27
CA LYS A 46 12.41 17.25 7.30
C LYS A 46 12.22 17.72 8.74
N ILE A 47 12.31 19.03 8.94
CA ILE A 47 12.02 19.64 10.25
C ILE A 47 10.49 19.65 10.42
N GLY A 48 10.03 19.04 11.52
CA GLY A 48 8.63 18.99 11.90
C GLY A 48 8.11 20.29 12.48
N LYS A 49 6.87 20.23 12.95
CA LYS A 49 6.23 21.38 13.61
C LYS A 49 6.96 21.73 14.89
N ARG A 50 7.10 23.01 15.11
CA ARG A 50 7.62 23.58 16.34
C ARG A 50 6.56 23.50 17.44
N GLU A 51 6.91 22.95 18.59
CA GLU A 51 6.05 22.90 19.76
C GLU A 51 6.69 23.61 20.95
N ILE A 52 5.87 24.29 21.73
CA ILE A 52 6.30 24.86 23.01
C ILE A 52 6.14 23.77 24.06
N ALA A 53 7.19 23.45 24.79
CA ALA A 53 7.10 22.49 25.88
C ALA A 53 6.12 22.98 26.94
N GLN A 54 5.08 22.20 27.21
CA GLN A 54 4.19 22.44 28.36
C GLN A 54 4.67 21.57 29.53
N GLY A 55 4.78 22.17 30.73
CA GLY A 55 5.08 21.44 31.98
C GLY A 55 6.44 21.73 32.59
N VAL A 56 7.04 20.73 33.23
CA VAL A 56 8.17 20.78 34.20
C VAL A 56 9.43 21.57 33.75
N LEU A 57 9.60 21.89 32.50
CA LEU A 57 10.76 22.60 31.95
C LEU A 57 10.51 24.12 31.74
N GLY A 58 9.38 24.63 32.21
CA GLY A 58 9.03 26.05 32.04
C GLY A 58 8.55 26.40 30.62
N SER A 59 7.80 27.50 30.52
CA SER A 59 7.17 27.99 29.28
C SER A 59 8.15 28.46 28.19
N ASN A 60 9.45 28.35 28.45
CA ASN A 60 10.49 28.96 27.62
C ASN A 60 11.29 27.98 26.76
N SER A 61 10.88 26.70 26.72
CA SER A 61 11.56 25.67 25.91
C SER A 61 10.85 25.43 24.59
N LEU A 62 11.64 25.35 23.54
CA LEU A 62 11.21 25.01 22.19
C LEU A 62 11.56 23.55 21.88
N ILE A 63 10.61 22.82 21.34
CA ILE A 63 10.80 21.46 20.86
C ILE A 63 10.71 21.45 19.34
N ILE A 64 11.71 20.85 18.70
CA ILE A 64 11.77 20.67 17.25
C ILE A 64 12.06 19.21 16.97
N THR A 65 11.35 18.64 16.01
CA THR A 65 11.61 17.29 15.53
C THR A 65 12.32 17.34 14.19
N LEU A 66 13.22 16.40 13.97
CA LEU A 66 13.82 16.10 12.67
C LEU A 66 13.41 14.68 12.29
N ASP A 67 12.71 14.53 11.18
CA ASP A 67 12.14 13.28 10.74
C ASP A 67 12.79 12.81 9.43
N ASP A 68 13.33 11.59 9.43
CA ASP A 68 13.75 10.90 8.20
C ASP A 68 12.51 10.34 7.52
N LEU A 69 12.12 10.95 6.42
CA LEU A 69 10.94 10.55 5.63
C LEU A 69 11.27 9.75 4.38
N LYS A 70 12.54 9.43 4.11
CA LYS A 70 12.94 8.66 2.91
C LYS A 70 12.38 7.25 2.89
N LYS A 71 12.21 6.66 4.07
CA LYS A 71 11.58 5.34 4.23
C LYS A 71 10.44 5.44 5.22
N ILE A 72 9.28 5.01 4.80
CA ILE A 72 8.12 4.93 5.67
C ILE A 72 7.93 3.49 6.13
N VAL A 73 7.67 3.36 7.42
CA VAL A 73 7.34 2.08 8.06
C VAL A 73 5.83 2.08 8.34
N ILE A 74 5.17 1.03 7.91
CA ILE A 74 3.73 0.84 8.12
C ILE A 74 3.55 -0.45 8.89
N ASP A 75 3.03 -0.35 10.10
CA ASP A 75 2.69 -1.50 10.92
C ASP A 75 1.22 -1.87 10.66
N ILE A 76 0.99 -3.12 10.27
CA ILE A 76 -0.34 -3.66 9.99
C ILE A 76 -0.64 -4.87 10.86
N LYS A 77 -1.90 -5.04 11.23
CA LYS A 77 -2.39 -6.23 11.94
C LYS A 77 -3.00 -7.19 10.94
N ILE A 78 -2.49 -8.41 10.89
CA ILE A 78 -2.93 -9.47 9.97
C ILE A 78 -3.60 -10.56 10.81
N PRO A 79 -4.82 -11.01 10.46
CA PRO A 79 -5.50 -12.09 11.18
C PRO A 79 -4.69 -13.38 11.24
N GLU A 80 -4.79 -14.12 12.35
CA GLU A 80 -3.97 -15.32 12.63
C GLU A 80 -4.12 -16.44 11.59
N ASN A 81 -5.26 -16.52 10.90
CA ASN A 81 -5.48 -17.52 9.85
C ASN A 81 -4.57 -17.36 8.63
N TYR A 82 -3.89 -16.20 8.49
CA TYR A 82 -2.92 -15.96 7.42
C TYR A 82 -1.46 -16.17 7.85
N VAL A 83 -1.20 -16.53 9.11
CA VAL A 83 0.16 -16.69 9.63
C VAL A 83 0.98 -17.71 8.83
N GLY A 84 0.35 -18.81 8.40
CA GLY A 84 1.02 -19.87 7.65
C GLY A 84 1.57 -19.46 6.27
N ILE A 85 1.06 -18.38 5.69
CA ILE A 85 1.49 -17.85 4.37
C ILE A 85 2.28 -16.56 4.50
N LEU A 86 2.27 -15.94 5.67
CA LEU A 86 2.94 -14.68 5.93
C LEU A 86 4.45 -14.91 6.14
N LYS A 87 5.28 -14.21 5.37
CA LYS A 87 6.74 -14.27 5.49
C LYS A 87 7.39 -12.94 5.13
N PRO A 88 8.57 -12.63 5.69
CA PRO A 88 9.35 -11.48 5.24
C PRO A 88 9.65 -11.57 3.73
N GLY A 89 9.73 -10.41 3.08
CA GLY A 89 9.97 -10.31 1.64
C GLY A 89 8.71 -10.31 0.76
N LEU A 90 7.52 -10.64 1.29
CA LEU A 90 6.29 -10.53 0.53
C LEU A 90 6.09 -9.10 0.03
N LYS A 91 5.68 -8.97 -1.24
CA LYS A 91 5.36 -7.68 -1.85
C LYS A 91 4.10 -7.08 -1.20
N ALA A 92 4.07 -5.77 -1.10
CA ALA A 92 2.90 -5.04 -0.65
C ALA A 92 2.62 -3.86 -1.57
N GLU A 93 1.35 -3.63 -1.86
CA GLU A 93 0.85 -2.43 -2.53
C GLU A 93 0.18 -1.55 -1.48
N ILE A 94 0.60 -0.31 -1.42
CA ILE A 94 0.12 0.69 -0.49
C ILE A 94 -0.61 1.75 -1.29
N ILE A 95 -1.93 1.82 -1.11
CA ILE A 95 -2.82 2.67 -1.89
C ILE A 95 -3.23 3.85 -1.02
N ASN A 96 -2.92 5.05 -1.50
CA ASN A 96 -3.45 6.28 -0.94
C ASN A 96 -4.70 6.69 -1.72
N SER A 97 -5.86 6.50 -1.11
CA SER A 97 -7.15 6.80 -1.76
C SER A 97 -7.36 8.29 -2.01
N ALA A 98 -6.75 9.17 -1.20
CA ALA A 98 -6.91 10.62 -1.34
C ALA A 98 -6.22 11.18 -2.60
N PHE A 99 -5.12 10.54 -3.02
CA PHE A 99 -4.34 10.98 -4.19
C PHE A 99 -4.36 9.98 -5.35
N ASN A 100 -5.09 8.88 -5.21
CA ASN A 100 -5.14 7.76 -6.18
C ASN A 100 -3.73 7.28 -6.62
N VAL A 101 -2.81 7.21 -5.66
CA VAL A 101 -1.42 6.80 -5.89
C VAL A 101 -1.16 5.48 -5.19
N THR A 102 -0.50 4.56 -5.90
CA THR A 102 -0.06 3.27 -5.35
C THR A 102 1.45 3.28 -5.19
N PHE A 103 1.91 2.93 -3.99
CA PHE A 103 3.32 2.74 -3.66
C PHE A 103 3.61 1.25 -3.54
N LYS A 104 4.85 0.87 -3.84
CA LYS A 104 5.33 -0.50 -3.68
C LYS A 104 6.13 -0.61 -2.39
N GLY A 105 5.84 -1.64 -1.60
CA GLY A 105 6.55 -1.95 -0.38
C GLY A 105 6.81 -3.46 -0.27
N LYS A 106 7.41 -3.85 0.83
CA LYS A 106 7.61 -5.27 1.17
C LYS A 106 7.49 -5.47 2.67
N VAL A 107 7.05 -6.66 3.07
CA VAL A 107 7.07 -7.10 4.46
C VAL A 107 8.52 -7.19 4.90
N GLU A 108 8.91 -6.38 5.87
CA GLU A 108 10.27 -6.35 6.44
C GLU A 108 10.39 -7.38 7.56
N SER A 109 9.43 -7.36 8.48
CA SER A 109 9.44 -8.23 9.65
C SER A 109 8.02 -8.57 10.08
N ILE A 110 7.93 -9.65 10.86
CA ILE A 110 6.69 -10.17 11.43
C ILE A 110 6.97 -10.40 12.91
N SER A 111 6.02 -10.02 13.77
CA SER A 111 6.10 -10.29 15.19
C SER A 111 6.21 -11.79 15.46
N SER A 112 6.93 -12.15 16.53
CA SER A 112 7.02 -13.53 17.00
C SER A 112 5.80 -14.00 17.80
N ARG A 113 4.84 -13.10 18.07
CA ARG A 113 3.67 -13.38 18.91
C ARG A 113 2.39 -12.88 18.27
N ILE A 114 1.33 -13.66 18.42
CA ILE A 114 -0.05 -13.26 18.11
C ILE A 114 -0.60 -12.50 19.31
N ASP A 115 -1.28 -11.40 19.06
CA ASP A 115 -2.05 -10.66 20.06
C ASP A 115 -3.34 -11.47 20.36
N PRO A 116 -3.52 -12.01 21.58
CA PRO A 116 -4.67 -12.86 21.89
C PRO A 116 -5.98 -12.08 21.94
N SER A 117 -5.94 -10.78 22.17
CA SER A 117 -7.14 -9.94 22.24
C SER A 117 -7.72 -9.62 20.86
N THR A 118 -6.87 -9.43 19.86
CA THR A 118 -7.27 -9.10 18.49
C THR A 118 -7.15 -10.27 17.52
N ARG A 119 -6.60 -11.42 17.96
CA ARG A 119 -6.32 -12.59 17.12
C ARG A 119 -5.58 -12.22 15.85
N SER A 120 -4.57 -11.35 15.99
CA SER A 120 -3.78 -10.85 14.87
C SER A 120 -2.29 -10.88 15.19
N ILE A 121 -1.48 -10.92 14.12
CA ILE A 121 -0.04 -10.78 14.17
C ILE A 121 0.36 -9.43 13.56
N LEU A 122 1.32 -8.77 14.19
CA LEU A 122 1.86 -7.52 13.68
C LEU A 122 2.87 -7.81 12.57
N ALA A 123 2.67 -7.21 11.41
CA ALA A 123 3.64 -7.20 10.31
C ALA A 123 4.07 -5.78 10.01
N ARG A 124 5.36 -5.61 9.79
CA ARG A 124 5.98 -4.34 9.42
C ARG A 124 6.28 -4.31 7.94
N ILE A 125 5.81 -3.27 7.27
CA ILE A 125 6.05 -3.04 5.85
C ILE A 125 6.94 -1.82 5.71
N ILE A 126 7.96 -1.93 4.87
CA ILE A 126 8.83 -0.82 4.49
C ILE A 126 8.48 -0.35 3.09
N VAL A 127 8.39 0.97 2.93
CA VAL A 127 8.05 1.64 1.67
C VAL A 127 9.11 2.68 1.38
N ASP A 128 9.61 2.70 0.16
CA ASP A 128 10.47 3.80 -0.31
C ASP A 128 9.62 5.05 -0.54
N ASN A 129 10.04 6.15 0.07
CA ASN A 129 9.41 7.46 -0.01
C ASN A 129 10.41 8.54 -0.44
N SER A 130 11.37 8.21 -1.29
CA SER A 130 12.41 9.14 -1.75
C SER A 130 11.84 10.38 -2.43
N ASN A 131 10.60 10.32 -2.91
CA ASN A 131 9.86 11.44 -3.49
C ASN A 131 9.03 12.24 -2.47
N PHE A 132 9.05 11.86 -1.19
CA PHE A 132 8.36 12.51 -0.06
C PHE A 132 6.83 12.66 -0.24
N LYS A 133 6.20 11.80 -1.03
CA LYS A 133 4.75 11.83 -1.28
C LYS A 133 3.92 11.22 -0.16
N ILE A 134 4.51 10.34 0.64
CA ILE A 134 3.85 9.76 1.81
C ILE A 134 4.15 10.64 3.03
N ILE A 135 3.10 11.13 3.65
CA ILE A 135 3.19 11.90 4.90
C ILE A 135 2.77 10.97 6.05
N PRO A 136 3.55 10.86 7.13
CA PRO A 136 3.16 10.10 8.32
C PRO A 136 1.79 10.53 8.85
N GLY A 137 0.99 9.56 9.28
CA GLY A 137 -0.39 9.80 9.77
C GLY A 137 -1.48 9.72 8.69
N GLN A 138 -1.12 9.55 7.41
CA GLN A 138 -2.11 9.33 6.36
C GLN A 138 -2.75 7.95 6.46
N LEU A 139 -4.05 7.88 6.15
CA LEU A 139 -4.76 6.61 6.00
C LEU A 139 -4.39 5.95 4.67
N MET A 140 -3.96 4.70 4.75
CA MET A 140 -3.53 3.91 3.59
C MET A 140 -4.25 2.56 3.57
N THR A 141 -4.58 2.09 2.39
CA THR A 141 -4.99 0.69 2.19
C THR A 141 -3.77 -0.12 1.80
N VAL A 142 -3.54 -1.21 2.51
CA VAL A 142 -2.40 -2.11 2.26
C VAL A 142 -2.90 -3.44 1.73
N LYS A 143 -2.36 -3.86 0.58
CA LYS A 143 -2.57 -5.20 0.00
C LYS A 143 -1.25 -5.97 0.06
N VAL A 144 -1.19 -7.02 0.87
CA VAL A 144 -0.04 -7.95 0.90
C VAL A 144 -0.27 -9.05 -0.13
N ILE A 145 0.69 -9.23 -1.03
CA ILE A 145 0.63 -10.19 -2.13
C ILE A 145 1.38 -11.44 -1.68
N TYR A 146 0.66 -12.50 -1.38
CA TYR A 146 1.26 -13.76 -0.89
C TYR A 146 1.31 -14.87 -1.93
N ASP A 147 0.54 -14.71 -3.02
CA ASP A 147 0.45 -15.71 -4.09
C ASP A 147 0.23 -14.97 -5.43
N GLU A 148 1.14 -15.17 -6.37
CA GLU A 148 1.04 -14.67 -7.73
C GLU A 148 0.85 -15.89 -8.65
N ILE A 149 -0.38 -16.13 -9.08
CA ILE A 149 -0.69 -17.23 -9.98
C ILE A 149 -0.97 -16.67 -11.36
N ASN A 150 -0.17 -17.07 -12.35
CA ASN A 150 -0.44 -16.77 -13.74
C ASN A 150 -1.53 -17.75 -14.24
N GLN A 151 -2.77 -17.30 -14.23
CA GLN A 151 -3.92 -18.04 -14.74
C GLN A 151 -4.74 -17.15 -15.65
N ILE A 152 -5.40 -17.78 -16.64
CA ILE A 152 -6.37 -17.07 -17.46
C ILE A 152 -7.49 -16.57 -16.56
N GLY A 153 -7.73 -15.26 -16.55
CA GLY A 153 -8.80 -14.61 -15.78
C GLY A 153 -9.88 -14.08 -16.70
N VAL A 154 -11.13 -14.43 -16.44
CA VAL A 154 -12.29 -13.86 -17.12
C VAL A 154 -13.12 -13.02 -16.17
N PRO A 155 -13.86 -12.01 -16.63
CA PRO A 155 -14.84 -11.30 -15.81
C PRO A 155 -15.84 -12.29 -15.20
N GLU A 156 -16.24 -12.08 -13.95
CA GLU A 156 -17.20 -12.97 -13.28
C GLU A 156 -18.54 -13.02 -14.04
N SER A 157 -18.92 -11.91 -14.67
CA SER A 157 -20.11 -11.82 -15.54
C SER A 157 -20.08 -12.76 -16.75
N ALA A 158 -18.89 -13.19 -17.19
CA ALA A 158 -18.73 -14.10 -18.32
C ALA A 158 -19.00 -15.58 -17.96
N VAL A 159 -18.98 -15.91 -16.67
CA VAL A 159 -19.09 -17.29 -16.20
C VAL A 159 -20.55 -17.62 -15.91
N THR A 160 -21.06 -18.68 -16.57
CA THR A 160 -22.38 -19.22 -16.28
C THR A 160 -22.24 -20.54 -15.55
N ILE A 161 -22.98 -20.70 -14.46
CA ILE A 161 -23.04 -21.95 -13.69
C ILE A 161 -24.40 -22.58 -13.93
N GLN A 162 -24.39 -23.86 -14.32
CA GLN A 162 -25.61 -24.67 -14.54
C GLN A 162 -25.45 -26.01 -13.82
N GLY A 163 -26.17 -26.18 -12.73
CA GLY A 163 -25.96 -27.33 -11.83
C GLY A 163 -24.53 -27.37 -11.32
N ASN A 164 -23.82 -28.46 -11.53
CA ASN A 164 -22.43 -28.66 -11.11
C ASN A 164 -21.38 -28.27 -12.17
N THR A 165 -21.82 -27.73 -13.30
CA THR A 165 -20.93 -27.37 -14.41
C THR A 165 -20.86 -25.85 -14.60
N ALA A 166 -19.65 -25.36 -14.85
CA ALA A 166 -19.42 -23.98 -15.25
C ALA A 166 -19.03 -23.92 -16.72
N PHE A 167 -19.48 -22.91 -17.42
CA PHE A 167 -19.13 -22.70 -18.83
C PHE A 167 -19.04 -21.22 -19.16
N VAL A 168 -18.38 -20.95 -20.26
CA VAL A 168 -18.31 -19.61 -20.89
C VAL A 168 -18.71 -19.74 -22.36
N TYR A 169 -19.10 -18.63 -22.96
CA TYR A 169 -19.25 -18.54 -24.40
C TYR A 169 -18.01 -17.88 -25.00
N VAL A 170 -17.38 -18.58 -25.93
CA VAL A 170 -16.21 -18.10 -26.68
C VAL A 170 -16.66 -17.76 -28.09
N VAL A 171 -16.17 -16.67 -28.66
CA VAL A 171 -16.44 -16.32 -30.07
C VAL A 171 -15.27 -16.74 -30.92
N ASN A 172 -15.56 -17.57 -31.92
CA ASN A 172 -14.61 -18.01 -32.91
C ASN A 172 -15.17 -17.71 -34.31
N ALA A 173 -14.51 -16.87 -35.09
CA ALA A 173 -14.96 -16.45 -36.42
C ALA A 173 -16.45 -16.05 -36.47
N ASP A 174 -16.90 -15.19 -35.55
CA ASP A 174 -18.27 -14.69 -35.36
C ASP A 174 -19.33 -15.76 -34.94
N ILE A 175 -18.88 -16.96 -34.61
CA ILE A 175 -19.74 -18.05 -34.11
C ILE A 175 -19.48 -18.25 -32.61
N VAL A 176 -20.56 -18.34 -31.86
CA VAL A 176 -20.50 -18.60 -30.41
C VAL A 176 -20.32 -20.10 -30.16
N GLU A 177 -19.33 -20.45 -29.36
CA GLU A 177 -19.08 -21.80 -28.90
C GLU A 177 -19.21 -21.85 -27.36
N LYS A 178 -20.04 -22.78 -26.85
CA LYS A 178 -20.15 -23.06 -25.42
C LYS A 178 -18.98 -23.95 -25.01
N LYS A 179 -18.07 -23.43 -24.14
CA LYS A 179 -16.95 -24.18 -23.58
C LYS A 179 -17.13 -24.43 -22.09
N ASN A 180 -17.15 -25.71 -21.70
CA ASN A 180 -17.12 -26.06 -20.29
C ASN A 180 -15.74 -25.69 -19.69
N ILE A 181 -15.77 -25.12 -18.51
CA ILE A 181 -14.58 -24.64 -17.83
C ILE A 181 -14.49 -25.20 -16.42
N LYS A 182 -13.26 -25.31 -15.93
CA LYS A 182 -13.00 -25.51 -14.50
C LYS A 182 -12.56 -24.19 -13.91
N ILE A 183 -13.36 -23.68 -12.98
CA ILE A 183 -13.11 -22.41 -12.31
C ILE A 183 -12.13 -22.59 -11.14
N GLY A 184 -11.29 -21.59 -10.90
CA GLY A 184 -10.40 -21.50 -9.77
C GLY A 184 -10.83 -20.43 -8.77
N LYS A 185 -9.88 -19.66 -8.27
CA LYS A 185 -10.12 -18.58 -7.29
C LYS A 185 -10.85 -17.40 -7.94
N ARG A 186 -11.72 -16.76 -7.15
CA ARG A 186 -12.36 -15.49 -7.51
C ARG A 186 -11.64 -14.35 -6.83
N ASN A 187 -11.33 -13.30 -7.56
CA ASN A 187 -10.63 -12.15 -7.01
C ASN A 187 -10.95 -10.87 -7.82
N PHE A 188 -11.37 -9.82 -7.15
CA PHE A 188 -11.64 -8.48 -7.73
C PHE A 188 -12.52 -8.51 -9.00
N GLY A 189 -13.65 -9.23 -8.97
CA GLY A 189 -14.60 -9.31 -10.09
C GLY A 189 -14.12 -10.18 -11.27
N LYS A 190 -13.02 -10.90 -11.10
CA LYS A 190 -12.50 -11.89 -12.06
C LYS A 190 -12.50 -13.28 -11.46
N VAL A 191 -12.71 -14.27 -12.32
CA VAL A 191 -12.61 -15.69 -11.99
C VAL A 191 -11.44 -16.27 -12.75
N SER A 192 -10.53 -16.94 -12.04
CA SER A 192 -9.44 -17.67 -12.69
C SER A 192 -9.97 -18.97 -13.30
N ILE A 193 -9.47 -19.32 -14.48
CA ILE A 193 -9.86 -20.52 -15.22
C ILE A 193 -8.70 -21.51 -15.18
N ILE A 194 -8.95 -22.68 -14.60
CA ILE A 194 -7.96 -23.76 -14.51
C ILE A 194 -7.84 -24.50 -15.85
N SER A 195 -8.98 -24.71 -16.53
CA SER A 195 -9.02 -25.42 -17.83
C SER A 195 -10.29 -25.07 -18.57
N GLY A 196 -10.29 -25.30 -19.89
CA GLY A 196 -11.46 -25.16 -20.79
C GLY A 196 -11.34 -24.03 -21.80
N ILE A 197 -10.50 -23.04 -21.58
CA ILE A 197 -10.16 -21.96 -22.52
C ILE A 197 -8.66 -21.76 -22.61
N LYS A 198 -8.21 -21.05 -23.63
CA LYS A 198 -6.81 -20.70 -23.89
C LYS A 198 -6.64 -19.20 -23.87
N GLU A 199 -5.40 -18.76 -23.69
CA GLU A 199 -5.03 -17.36 -23.86
C GLU A 199 -5.30 -16.91 -25.29
N GLY A 200 -5.94 -15.74 -25.44
CA GLY A 200 -6.39 -15.23 -26.74
C GLY A 200 -7.83 -15.60 -27.11
N ASP A 201 -8.49 -16.53 -26.38
CA ASP A 201 -9.91 -16.81 -26.60
C ASP A 201 -10.75 -15.55 -26.26
N ILE A 202 -11.64 -15.15 -27.17
CA ILE A 202 -12.57 -14.02 -26.96
C ILE A 202 -13.79 -14.53 -26.22
N VAL A 203 -13.97 -14.11 -24.99
CA VAL A 203 -15.07 -14.55 -24.11
C VAL A 203 -16.15 -13.47 -24.02
N ILE A 204 -17.41 -13.88 -24.14
CA ILE A 204 -18.56 -12.98 -24.02
C ILE A 204 -18.79 -12.66 -22.54
N SER A 205 -18.69 -11.38 -22.17
CA SER A 205 -18.91 -10.88 -20.81
C SER A 205 -20.27 -10.18 -20.63
N GLU A 206 -20.87 -9.71 -21.74
CA GLU A 206 -22.16 -9.05 -21.74
C GLU A 206 -23.11 -9.64 -22.77
N GLY A 207 -24.42 -9.58 -22.50
CA GLY A 207 -25.42 -10.13 -23.39
C GLY A 207 -25.53 -11.64 -23.40
N ILE A 208 -24.98 -12.35 -22.42
CA ILE A 208 -24.95 -13.82 -22.32
C ILE A 208 -26.33 -14.43 -22.45
N SER A 209 -27.38 -13.79 -21.92
CA SER A 209 -28.78 -14.29 -22.02
C SER A 209 -29.34 -14.28 -23.43
N LYS A 210 -28.74 -13.52 -24.34
CA LYS A 210 -29.19 -13.37 -25.73
C LYS A 210 -28.48 -14.34 -26.71
N VAL A 211 -27.44 -15.02 -26.24
CA VAL A 211 -26.65 -15.92 -27.11
C VAL A 211 -26.87 -17.39 -26.75
N ARG A 212 -26.72 -18.24 -27.74
CA ARG A 212 -26.77 -19.71 -27.63
C ARG A 212 -25.56 -20.29 -28.37
N ASN A 213 -25.25 -21.55 -28.07
CA ASN A 213 -24.23 -22.26 -28.78
C ASN A 213 -24.52 -22.24 -30.30
N LYS A 214 -23.54 -21.97 -31.14
CA LYS A 214 -23.62 -21.82 -32.61
C LYS A 214 -24.36 -20.54 -33.09
N SER A 215 -24.72 -19.60 -32.23
CA SER A 215 -25.25 -18.29 -32.65
C SER A 215 -24.19 -17.51 -33.43
N LYS A 216 -24.60 -16.76 -34.45
CA LYS A 216 -23.77 -15.72 -35.04
C LYS A 216 -23.86 -14.43 -34.22
N VAL A 217 -22.73 -13.82 -33.94
CA VAL A 217 -22.65 -12.59 -33.17
C VAL A 217 -21.72 -11.58 -33.85
N LYS A 218 -21.97 -10.33 -33.63
CA LYS A 218 -21.03 -9.25 -33.98
C LYS A 218 -20.37 -8.77 -32.70
N ILE A 219 -19.05 -8.80 -32.66
CA ILE A 219 -18.31 -8.29 -31.53
C ILE A 219 -18.45 -6.77 -31.51
N ILE A 220 -18.95 -6.23 -30.41
CA ILE A 220 -18.95 -4.79 -30.12
C ILE A 220 -17.91 -4.64 -29.02
N ASN A 221 -16.74 -4.09 -29.37
CA ASN A 221 -15.78 -3.70 -28.36
C ASN A 221 -16.32 -2.46 -27.64
N PRO A 222 -16.30 -2.41 -26.29
CA PRO A 222 -16.68 -1.23 -25.53
C PRO A 222 -15.66 -0.10 -25.69
#